data_8a90017e046b85ea41d93a0087b7d4d2
#
_entry.id   8a90017e046b85ea41d93a0087b7d4d2
#
_cell.length_a   1.000
_cell.length_b   1.000
_cell.length_c   1.000
_cell.angle_alpha   90.00
_cell.angle_beta   90.00
_cell.angle_gamma   90.00
#
_symmetry.space_group_name_H-M   'P 1'
#
loop_
_entity.id
_entity.type
_entity.pdbx_description
1 polymer ?
#
loop_
_entity_poly.entity_id
_entity_poly.type
_entity_poly.pdbx_seq_one_letter_code
_entity_poly.pdbx_strand_id
1 'polypeptide(L)'
;MRVLLEKIRELTWPSTWYGWRLTAQSWWYTRDKSQFAFLGVLFSIMLLVPAGIYVLVNHAEASKNTERELACLARNIYHEARGEPLAGQYAVAEVTLNRVASSRFPDTICEVVFEQRWDRIRKRHVGAFSWTELDKRYQSDSQAFKDARKIAGEVYHKQVEPRVDDALFYHATYIHPSWARTKHKVASIGRHIFYK
;
A
#
# COMPACT_ATOMS: atom_id res chain seq x y z
N MET A 1 -59.77 -33.62 43.71
CA MET A 1 -58.70 -32.62 43.48
C MET A 1 -57.42 -33.22 42.87
N ARG A 2 -56.96 -34.41 43.27
CA ARG A 2 -55.78 -35.07 42.62
C ARG A 2 -56.01 -35.48 41.18
N VAL A 3 -57.15 -36.01 40.84
CA VAL A 3 -57.48 -36.45 39.43
C VAL A 3 -57.53 -35.30 38.44
N LEU A 4 -57.92 -34.12 38.90
CA LEU A 4 -57.95 -32.91 38.05
C LEU A 4 -56.53 -32.39 37.74
N LEU A 5 -55.63 -32.51 38.70
CA LEU A 5 -54.22 -32.10 38.54
C LEU A 5 -53.43 -33.05 37.63
N GLU A 6 -53.72 -34.36 37.65
CA GLU A 6 -53.17 -35.31 36.71
C GLU A 6 -53.60 -35.07 35.28
N LYS A 7 -54.87 -34.77 35.07
CA LYS A 7 -55.41 -34.43 33.75
C LYS A 7 -54.86 -33.15 33.17
N ILE A 8 -54.61 -32.16 34.05
CA ILE A 8 -53.96 -30.89 33.67
C ILE A 8 -52.46 -31.13 33.34
N ARG A 9 -51.80 -32.04 34.03
CA ARG A 9 -50.40 -32.40 33.78
C ARG A 9 -50.22 -33.17 32.48
N GLU A 10 -51.18 -33.97 32.05
CA GLU A 10 -51.18 -34.62 30.76
C GLU A 10 -51.48 -33.63 29.60
N LEU A 11 -52.23 -32.57 29.87
CA LEU A 11 -52.58 -31.54 28.89
C LEU A 11 -51.52 -30.44 28.72
N THR A 12 -50.63 -30.25 29.71
CA THR A 12 -49.72 -29.14 29.73
C THR A 12 -48.26 -29.49 29.48
N TRP A 13 -47.93 -30.79 29.39
CA TRP A 13 -46.59 -31.21 29.04
C TRP A 13 -46.60 -32.13 27.81
N PRO A 14 -46.73 -31.57 26.62
CA PRO A 14 -46.23 -32.33 25.52
C PRO A 14 -44.74 -32.46 25.79
N SER A 15 -44.21 -33.52 25.49
CA SER A 15 -42.99 -33.73 24.75
C SER A 15 -42.77 -32.63 23.69
N THR A 16 -42.74 -31.38 24.15
CA THR A 16 -42.82 -30.18 23.30
C THR A 16 -41.61 -30.13 22.36
N TRP A 17 -40.50 -30.67 22.75
CA TRP A 17 -39.34 -30.77 21.90
C TRP A 17 -39.51 -31.74 20.71
N TYR A 18 -40.13 -32.89 20.94
CA TYR A 18 -40.46 -33.85 19.90
C TYR A 18 -41.59 -33.38 19.00
N GLY A 19 -42.63 -32.79 19.58
CA GLY A 19 -43.74 -32.23 18.84
C GLY A 19 -43.33 -31.11 17.91
N TRP A 20 -42.50 -30.16 18.37
CA TRP A 20 -41.96 -29.08 17.55
C TRP A 20 -41.04 -29.61 16.45
N ARG A 21 -40.26 -30.66 16.73
CA ARG A 21 -39.38 -31.28 15.75
C ARG A 21 -40.15 -31.98 14.63
N LEU A 22 -41.22 -32.71 14.96
CA LEU A 22 -42.11 -33.39 13.99
C LEU A 22 -42.93 -32.40 13.18
N THR A 23 -43.47 -31.33 13.79
CA THR A 23 -44.19 -30.28 13.07
C THR A 23 -43.26 -29.46 12.18
N ALA A 24 -42.07 -29.12 12.62
CA ALA A 24 -41.04 -28.45 11.79
C ALA A 24 -40.60 -29.35 10.62
N GLN A 25 -40.45 -30.65 10.89
CA GLN A 25 -40.02 -31.60 9.89
C GLN A 25 -41.14 -31.85 8.85
N SER A 26 -42.43 -32.02 9.27
CA SER A 26 -43.56 -32.14 8.36
C SER A 26 -43.79 -30.88 7.57
N TRP A 27 -43.69 -29.70 8.19
CA TRP A 27 -43.76 -28.38 7.54
C TRP A 27 -42.68 -28.23 6.46
N TRP A 28 -41.42 -28.68 6.77
CA TRP A 28 -40.31 -28.67 5.82
C TRP A 28 -40.54 -29.60 4.61
N TYR A 29 -41.13 -30.76 4.84
CA TYR A 29 -41.40 -31.74 3.75
C TYR A 29 -42.61 -31.37 2.88
N THR A 30 -43.61 -30.71 3.41
CA THR A 30 -44.84 -30.36 2.69
C THR A 30 -44.77 -29.02 1.96
N ARG A 31 -43.77 -28.18 2.28
CA ARG A 31 -43.63 -26.86 1.67
C ARG A 31 -42.84 -26.91 0.35
N ASP A 32 -43.32 -26.16 -0.62
CA ASP A 32 -42.58 -25.96 -1.87
C ASP A 32 -41.23 -25.27 -1.58
N LYS A 33 -40.12 -25.98 -1.84
CA LYS A 33 -38.77 -25.54 -1.54
C LYS A 33 -38.24 -24.54 -2.55
N SER A 34 -38.94 -24.35 -3.66
CA SER A 34 -38.53 -23.40 -4.72
C SER A 34 -38.43 -21.97 -4.21
N GLN A 35 -39.34 -21.55 -3.32
CA GLN A 35 -39.35 -20.22 -2.73
C GLN A 35 -38.14 -19.99 -1.81
N PHE A 36 -37.76 -21.01 -1.01
CA PHE A 36 -36.60 -20.91 -0.14
C PHE A 36 -35.29 -20.93 -0.93
N ALA A 37 -35.22 -21.71 -2.00
CA ALA A 37 -34.09 -21.70 -2.91
C ALA A 37 -33.95 -20.32 -3.58
N PHE A 38 -35.04 -19.75 -4.06
CA PHE A 38 -35.05 -18.42 -4.66
C PHE A 38 -34.61 -17.32 -3.67
N LEU A 39 -35.15 -17.32 -2.43
CA LEU A 39 -34.73 -16.39 -1.38
C LEU A 39 -33.26 -16.58 -0.99
N GLY A 40 -32.79 -17.82 -0.93
CA GLY A 40 -31.38 -18.13 -0.69
C GLY A 40 -30.46 -17.57 -1.78
N VAL A 41 -30.84 -17.69 -3.04
CA VAL A 41 -30.11 -17.11 -4.17
C VAL A 41 -30.10 -15.57 -4.08
N LEU A 42 -31.27 -14.96 -3.85
CA LEU A 42 -31.35 -13.50 -3.69
C LEU A 42 -30.49 -13.00 -2.53
N PHE A 43 -30.52 -13.68 -1.39
CA PHE A 43 -29.69 -13.36 -0.24
C PHE A 43 -28.21 -13.49 -0.55
N SER A 44 -27.83 -14.57 -1.26
CA SER A 44 -26.43 -14.77 -1.69
C SER A 44 -25.98 -13.65 -2.64
N ILE A 45 -26.80 -13.26 -3.61
CA ILE A 45 -26.51 -12.15 -4.52
C ILE A 45 -26.38 -10.83 -3.74
N MET A 46 -27.29 -10.59 -2.79
CA MET A 46 -27.27 -9.39 -1.95
C MET A 46 -25.98 -9.25 -1.14
N LEU A 47 -25.36 -10.35 -0.73
CA LEU A 47 -24.09 -10.35 0.02
C LEU A 47 -22.87 -10.35 -0.90
N LEU A 48 -22.88 -11.16 -1.95
CA LEU A 48 -21.70 -11.37 -2.80
C LEU A 48 -21.45 -10.18 -3.74
N VAL A 49 -22.50 -9.54 -4.25
CA VAL A 49 -22.32 -8.39 -5.16
C VAL A 49 -21.65 -7.20 -4.46
N PRO A 50 -22.11 -6.72 -3.29
CA PRO A 50 -21.42 -5.63 -2.58
C PRO A 50 -20.00 -6.01 -2.14
N ALA A 51 -19.79 -7.24 -1.70
CA ALA A 51 -18.47 -7.74 -1.33
C ALA A 51 -17.51 -7.72 -2.54
N GLY A 52 -17.98 -8.19 -3.70
CA GLY A 52 -17.22 -8.13 -4.95
C GLY A 52 -16.88 -6.70 -5.38
N ILE A 53 -17.86 -5.80 -5.33
CA ILE A 53 -17.65 -4.38 -5.64
C ILE A 53 -16.63 -3.77 -4.67
N TYR A 54 -16.72 -4.05 -3.38
CA TYR A 54 -15.78 -3.56 -2.36
C TYR A 54 -14.34 -3.99 -2.67
N VAL A 55 -14.14 -5.28 -3.00
CA VAL A 55 -12.81 -5.80 -3.36
C VAL A 55 -12.28 -5.12 -4.63
N LEU A 56 -13.11 -4.94 -5.64
CA LEU A 56 -12.71 -4.29 -6.89
C LEU A 56 -12.33 -2.83 -6.69
N VAL A 57 -13.10 -2.07 -5.89
CA VAL A 57 -12.81 -0.67 -5.57
C VAL A 57 -11.48 -0.56 -4.81
N ASN A 58 -11.28 -1.36 -3.76
CA ASN A 58 -10.03 -1.35 -3.00
C ASN A 58 -8.82 -1.73 -3.88
N HIS A 59 -8.99 -2.67 -4.78
CA HIS A 59 -7.93 -3.06 -5.71
C HIS A 59 -7.57 -1.93 -6.67
N ALA A 60 -8.58 -1.22 -7.19
CA ALA A 60 -8.38 -0.08 -8.07
C ALA A 60 -7.69 1.10 -7.36
N GLU A 61 -8.06 1.37 -6.11
CA GLU A 61 -7.42 2.42 -5.29
C GLU A 61 -5.97 2.07 -4.96
N ALA A 62 -5.68 0.82 -4.57
CA ALA A 62 -4.33 0.34 -4.31
C ALA A 62 -3.44 0.46 -5.55
N SER A 63 -3.96 0.06 -6.72
CA SER A 63 -3.24 0.20 -7.99
C SER A 63 -2.95 1.66 -8.34
N LYS A 64 -3.93 2.55 -8.18
CA LYS A 64 -3.77 3.98 -8.43
C LYS A 64 -2.75 4.62 -7.47
N ASN A 65 -2.74 4.21 -6.20
CA ASN A 65 -1.77 4.68 -5.24
C ASN A 65 -0.35 4.22 -5.62
N THR A 66 -0.17 2.96 -5.99
CA THR A 66 1.12 2.42 -6.46
C THR A 66 1.63 3.19 -7.68
N GLU A 67 0.79 3.45 -8.68
CA GLU A 67 1.18 4.26 -9.85
C GLU A 67 1.63 5.67 -9.47
N ARG A 68 0.97 6.30 -8.51
CA ARG A 68 1.35 7.61 -7.99
C ARG A 68 2.73 7.56 -7.31
N GLU A 69 2.97 6.60 -6.46
CA GLU A 69 4.25 6.40 -5.77
C GLU A 69 5.39 6.16 -6.78
N LEU A 70 5.16 5.28 -7.76
CA LEU A 70 6.12 5.03 -8.85
C LEU A 70 6.39 6.28 -9.69
N ALA A 71 5.38 7.11 -9.95
CA ALA A 71 5.56 8.37 -10.65
C ALA A 71 6.43 9.36 -9.86
N CYS A 72 6.27 9.45 -8.53
CA CYS A 72 7.12 10.25 -7.67
C CYS A 72 8.57 9.77 -7.70
N LEU A 73 8.80 8.45 -7.58
CA LEU A 73 10.13 7.85 -7.64
C LEU A 73 10.80 8.11 -8.99
N ALA A 74 10.09 7.88 -10.08
CA ALA A 74 10.61 8.13 -11.43
C ALA A 74 11.00 9.61 -11.65
N ARG A 75 10.20 10.54 -11.14
CA ARG A 75 10.54 11.98 -11.20
C ARG A 75 11.82 12.27 -10.41
N ASN A 76 11.97 11.67 -9.24
CA ASN A 76 13.19 11.85 -8.44
C ASN A 76 14.42 11.31 -9.17
N ILE A 77 14.37 10.08 -9.70
CA ILE A 77 15.46 9.48 -10.49
C ILE A 77 15.80 10.37 -11.70
N TYR A 78 14.80 10.83 -12.43
CA TYR A 78 14.98 11.67 -13.62
C TYR A 78 15.71 12.98 -13.29
N HIS A 79 15.30 13.66 -12.23
CA HIS A 79 15.90 14.97 -11.91
C HIS A 79 17.26 14.85 -11.25
N GLU A 80 17.46 13.85 -10.40
CA GLU A 80 18.69 13.69 -9.63
C GLU A 80 19.77 12.89 -10.39
N ALA A 81 19.36 11.92 -11.21
CA ALA A 81 20.30 10.93 -11.71
C ALA A 81 20.26 10.65 -13.22
N ARG A 82 19.46 11.34 -14.04
CA ARG A 82 19.38 11.06 -15.49
C ARG A 82 20.70 11.15 -16.24
N GLY A 83 21.71 11.84 -15.70
CA GLY A 83 23.06 11.95 -16.28
C GLY A 83 24.08 11.03 -15.62
N GLU A 84 23.65 10.16 -14.71
CA GLU A 84 24.49 9.19 -14.03
C GLU A 84 24.54 7.85 -14.79
N PRO A 85 25.59 7.04 -14.58
CA PRO A 85 25.57 5.64 -15.00
C PRO A 85 24.34 4.91 -14.43
N LEU A 86 23.90 3.86 -15.11
CA LEU A 86 22.71 3.09 -14.74
C LEU A 86 22.73 2.67 -13.25
N ALA A 87 23.90 2.20 -12.75
CA ALA A 87 24.06 1.85 -11.34
C ALA A 87 23.81 3.04 -10.39
N GLY A 88 24.16 4.27 -10.78
CA GLY A 88 23.90 5.49 -10.00
C GLY A 88 22.43 5.85 -9.95
N GLN A 89 21.70 5.63 -11.06
CA GLN A 89 20.26 5.85 -11.11
C GLN A 89 19.51 4.89 -10.19
N TYR A 90 19.88 3.61 -10.17
CA TYR A 90 19.36 2.63 -9.21
C TYR A 90 19.68 3.02 -7.78
N ALA A 91 20.92 3.41 -7.48
CA ALA A 91 21.33 3.79 -6.15
C ALA A 91 20.53 4.98 -5.58
N VAL A 92 20.19 5.98 -6.42
CA VAL A 92 19.32 7.09 -6.01
C VAL A 92 17.90 6.62 -5.71
N ALA A 93 17.35 5.68 -6.51
CA ALA A 93 16.06 5.07 -6.25
C ALA A 93 16.05 4.30 -4.92
N GLU A 94 17.08 3.49 -4.68
CA GLU A 94 17.26 2.69 -3.46
C GLU A 94 17.32 3.59 -2.21
N VAL A 95 18.06 4.71 -2.24
CA VAL A 95 18.08 5.66 -1.12
C VAL A 95 16.69 6.20 -0.83
N THR A 96 15.87 6.47 -1.83
CA THR A 96 14.49 6.94 -1.62
C THR A 96 13.66 5.86 -0.92
N LEU A 97 13.76 4.60 -1.31
CA LEU A 97 13.06 3.50 -0.65
C LEU A 97 13.61 3.21 0.75
N ASN A 98 14.92 3.30 0.95
CA ASN A 98 15.53 3.16 2.29
C ASN A 98 15.02 4.25 3.25
N ARG A 99 14.80 5.47 2.75
CA ARG A 99 14.17 6.55 3.54
C ARG A 99 12.75 6.18 3.94
N VAL A 100 11.93 5.69 3.02
CA VAL A 100 10.57 5.21 3.31
C VAL A 100 10.58 4.11 4.38
N ALA A 101 11.55 3.20 4.33
CA ALA A 101 11.70 2.13 5.32
C ALA A 101 12.23 2.61 6.68
N SER A 102 12.75 3.84 6.77
CA SER A 102 13.34 4.39 7.99
C SER A 102 12.37 5.28 8.76
N SER A 103 12.17 5.01 10.05
CA SER A 103 11.34 5.84 10.94
C SER A 103 11.76 7.31 11.06
N ARG A 104 12.88 7.72 10.44
CA ARG A 104 13.38 9.10 10.42
C ARG A 104 12.79 9.94 9.30
N PHE A 105 12.08 9.33 8.36
CA PHE A 105 11.52 9.93 7.17
C PHE A 105 10.04 9.59 7.05
N PRO A 106 9.30 10.27 6.17
CA PRO A 106 7.93 9.88 5.84
C PRO A 106 7.83 8.46 5.32
N ASP A 107 6.65 7.85 5.43
CA ASP A 107 6.37 6.45 5.12
C ASP A 107 5.90 6.20 3.67
N THR A 108 5.79 7.24 2.85
CA THR A 108 5.47 7.15 1.43
C THR A 108 6.56 7.75 0.55
N ILE A 109 6.70 7.23 -0.67
CA ILE A 109 7.71 7.72 -1.62
C ILE A 109 7.44 9.17 -1.99
N CYS A 110 6.18 9.51 -2.27
CA CYS A 110 5.84 10.87 -2.64
C CYS A 110 6.15 11.87 -1.51
N GLU A 111 5.87 11.52 -0.27
CA GLU A 111 6.18 12.37 0.88
C GLU A 111 7.69 12.52 1.10
N VAL A 112 8.48 11.44 0.94
CA VAL A 112 9.95 11.51 1.00
C VAL A 112 10.50 12.41 -0.12
N VAL A 113 9.96 12.30 -1.34
CA VAL A 113 10.43 13.08 -2.49
C VAL A 113 10.09 14.56 -2.35
N PHE A 114 8.90 14.88 -1.84
CA PHE A 114 8.44 16.24 -1.68
C PHE A 114 8.55 16.76 -0.25
N GLU A 115 9.30 16.07 0.62
CA GLU A 115 9.53 16.49 1.99
C GLU A 115 10.11 17.91 2.03
N GLN A 116 9.56 18.75 2.90
CA GLN A 116 10.06 20.08 3.18
C GLN A 116 10.56 20.17 4.62
N ARG A 117 11.78 20.66 4.79
CA ARG A 117 12.41 20.86 6.09
C ARG A 117 12.72 22.33 6.32
N TRP A 118 12.54 22.79 7.56
CA TRP A 118 12.92 24.15 7.94
C TRP A 118 14.45 24.32 7.93
N ASP A 119 14.94 25.17 7.06
CA ASP A 119 16.35 25.59 7.03
C ASP A 119 16.53 26.79 7.97
N ARG A 120 17.27 26.57 9.06
CA ARG A 120 17.54 27.64 10.07
C ARG A 120 18.40 28.76 9.53
N ILE A 121 19.27 28.46 8.55
CA ILE A 121 20.19 29.46 7.96
C ILE A 121 19.42 30.32 6.97
N ARG A 122 18.66 29.70 6.08
CA ARG A 122 17.87 30.41 5.05
C ARG A 122 16.55 30.95 5.57
N LYS A 123 16.14 30.55 6.80
CA LYS A 123 14.86 30.93 7.46
C LYS A 123 13.64 30.67 6.57
N ARG A 124 13.66 29.55 5.85
CA ARG A 124 12.54 29.09 5.01
C ARG A 124 12.49 27.57 4.95
N HIS A 125 11.36 27.04 4.49
CA HIS A 125 11.27 25.64 4.13
C HIS A 125 12.08 25.38 2.85
N VAL A 126 12.84 24.30 2.85
CA VAL A 126 13.62 23.81 1.70
C VAL A 126 13.21 22.37 1.39
N GLY A 127 13.12 22.03 0.12
CA GLY A 127 12.81 20.68 -0.32
C GLY A 127 13.96 19.70 -0.04
N ALA A 128 13.64 18.45 0.21
CA ALA A 128 14.63 17.38 0.37
C ALA A 128 15.48 17.21 -0.89
N PHE A 129 14.93 17.54 -2.04
CA PHE A 129 15.60 17.55 -3.34
C PHE A 129 15.48 18.92 -3.98
N SER A 130 16.60 19.47 -4.46
CA SER A 130 16.68 20.85 -4.98
C SER A 130 15.74 21.13 -6.16
N TRP A 131 15.46 20.13 -6.98
CA TRP A 131 14.59 20.27 -8.14
C TRP A 131 13.11 20.51 -7.76
N THR A 132 12.68 20.10 -6.56
CA THR A 132 11.31 20.32 -6.08
C THR A 132 11.00 21.80 -5.78
N GLU A 133 12.04 22.62 -5.56
CA GLU A 133 11.93 24.07 -5.36
C GLU A 133 11.93 24.85 -6.68
N LEU A 134 12.36 24.23 -7.77
CA LEU A 134 12.64 24.91 -9.04
C LEU A 134 11.56 24.54 -10.04
N ASP A 135 10.36 24.61 -9.93
CA ASP A 135 9.29 24.28 -10.93
C ASP A 135 9.83 23.69 -12.26
N LYS A 136 10.74 22.73 -12.16
CA LYS A 136 11.39 22.09 -13.30
C LYS A 136 10.40 21.16 -13.97
N ARG A 137 9.93 21.55 -15.13
CA ARG A 137 9.14 20.67 -16.00
C ARG A 137 10.00 19.48 -16.45
N TYR A 138 9.42 18.30 -16.45
CA TYR A 138 10.03 17.11 -17.02
C TYR A 138 9.31 16.74 -18.31
N GLN A 139 10.07 16.24 -19.28
CA GLN A 139 9.48 15.72 -20.53
C GLN A 139 9.08 14.26 -20.28
N SER A 140 7.79 14.04 -20.08
CA SER A 140 7.23 12.72 -19.75
C SER A 140 7.40 11.67 -20.86
N ASP A 141 7.57 12.12 -22.09
CA ASP A 141 7.78 11.30 -23.29
C ASP A 141 9.25 11.06 -23.65
N SER A 142 10.19 11.74 -22.95
CA SER A 142 11.63 11.55 -23.17
C SER A 142 12.08 10.14 -22.82
N GLN A 143 13.09 9.63 -23.54
CA GLN A 143 13.69 8.31 -23.24
C GLN A 143 14.22 8.26 -21.82
N ALA A 144 14.89 9.31 -21.34
CA ALA A 144 15.41 9.39 -19.98
C ALA A 144 14.31 9.26 -18.90
N PHE A 145 13.10 9.77 -19.14
CA PHE A 145 12.00 9.58 -18.21
C PHE A 145 11.40 8.17 -18.28
N LYS A 146 11.31 7.58 -19.47
CA LYS A 146 10.90 6.18 -19.62
C LYS A 146 11.85 5.24 -18.91
N ASP A 147 13.17 5.47 -19.03
CA ASP A 147 14.19 4.70 -18.31
C ASP A 147 14.06 4.88 -16.79
N ALA A 148 13.85 6.09 -16.31
CA ALA A 148 13.60 6.37 -14.89
C ALA A 148 12.33 5.65 -14.38
N ARG A 149 11.25 5.59 -15.15
CA ARG A 149 10.05 4.82 -14.79
C ARG A 149 10.31 3.32 -14.71
N LYS A 150 11.08 2.78 -15.64
CA LYS A 150 11.49 1.38 -15.64
C LYS A 150 12.29 1.06 -14.36
N ILE A 151 13.32 1.85 -14.07
CA ILE A 151 14.14 1.71 -12.85
C ILE A 151 13.28 1.81 -11.60
N ALA A 152 12.36 2.78 -11.53
CA ALA A 152 11.44 2.93 -10.41
C ALA A 152 10.63 1.66 -10.16
N GLY A 153 10.08 1.05 -11.22
CA GLY A 153 9.34 -0.22 -11.13
C GLY A 153 10.21 -1.38 -10.64
N GLU A 154 11.39 -1.54 -11.21
CA GLU A 154 12.31 -2.63 -10.88
C GLU A 154 12.77 -2.57 -9.40
N VAL A 155 13.11 -1.37 -8.91
CA VAL A 155 13.54 -1.19 -7.51
C VAL A 155 12.36 -1.35 -6.55
N TYR A 156 11.22 -0.74 -6.86
CA TYR A 156 10.02 -0.84 -6.04
C TYR A 156 9.55 -2.30 -5.85
N HIS A 157 9.57 -3.08 -6.91
CA HIS A 157 9.18 -4.50 -6.88
C HIS A 157 10.33 -5.44 -6.49
N LYS A 158 11.49 -4.91 -6.06
CA LYS A 158 12.66 -5.69 -5.64
C LYS A 158 13.13 -6.71 -6.71
N GLN A 159 13.10 -6.31 -7.96
CA GLN A 159 13.51 -7.14 -9.11
C GLN A 159 15.01 -7.09 -9.38
N VAL A 160 15.75 -6.30 -8.60
CA VAL A 160 17.19 -6.08 -8.73
C VAL A 160 17.88 -6.15 -7.38
N GLU A 161 19.14 -6.58 -7.36
CA GLU A 161 19.95 -6.60 -6.14
C GLU A 161 20.29 -5.18 -5.69
N PRO A 162 20.21 -4.88 -4.37
CA PRO A 162 20.59 -3.58 -3.83
C PRO A 162 22.06 -3.24 -4.07
N ARG A 163 22.35 -1.97 -4.33
CA ARG A 163 23.69 -1.42 -4.55
C ARG A 163 24.21 -0.58 -3.40
N VAL A 164 23.27 -0.07 -2.59
CA VAL A 164 23.58 0.87 -1.51
C VAL A 164 22.76 0.53 -0.25
N ASP A 165 23.09 -0.63 0.34
CA ASP A 165 22.45 -1.13 1.56
C ASP A 165 22.27 -0.04 2.62
N ASP A 166 21.04 0.15 3.12
CA ASP A 166 20.68 1.09 4.19
C ASP A 166 21.14 2.55 3.99
N ALA A 167 21.66 2.92 2.83
CA ALA A 167 22.08 4.29 2.58
C ALA A 167 20.87 5.23 2.61
N LEU A 168 20.98 6.32 3.37
CA LEU A 168 19.92 7.31 3.55
C LEU A 168 20.32 8.69 3.03
N PHE A 169 21.62 8.89 2.76
CA PHE A 169 22.17 10.17 2.34
C PHE A 169 23.13 9.99 1.18
N TYR A 170 23.18 10.98 0.33
CA TYR A 170 24.22 11.06 -0.69
C TYR A 170 24.55 12.52 -1.02
N HIS A 171 25.69 12.72 -1.62
CA HIS A 171 26.08 13.99 -2.22
C HIS A 171 26.96 13.78 -3.45
N ALA A 172 27.03 14.77 -4.32
CA ALA A 172 27.90 14.73 -5.47
C ALA A 172 29.40 14.75 -5.04
N THR A 173 30.25 14.04 -5.73
CA THR A 173 31.69 13.87 -5.40
C THR A 173 32.45 15.17 -5.28
N TYR A 174 32.01 16.24 -5.97
CA TYR A 174 32.63 17.57 -5.95
C TYR A 174 32.12 18.45 -4.78
N ILE A 175 31.17 17.97 -3.96
CA ILE A 175 30.65 18.66 -2.78
C ILE A 175 31.18 17.96 -1.54
N HIS A 176 31.54 18.71 -0.50
CA HIS A 176 32.03 18.17 0.77
C HIS A 176 31.20 18.70 1.95
N PRO A 177 29.96 18.20 2.15
CA PRO A 177 29.12 18.70 3.22
C PRO A 177 29.69 18.25 4.58
N SER A 178 29.56 19.12 5.60
CA SER A 178 30.09 18.86 6.93
C SER A 178 29.56 17.56 7.56
N TRP A 179 28.30 17.22 7.29
CA TRP A 179 27.67 16.03 7.80
C TRP A 179 28.28 14.72 7.26
N ALA A 180 28.88 14.73 6.07
CA ALA A 180 29.48 13.53 5.49
C ALA A 180 30.64 12.96 6.32
N ARG A 181 31.32 13.84 7.13
CA ARG A 181 32.41 13.43 8.02
C ARG A 181 31.95 12.59 9.22
N THR A 182 30.68 12.67 9.58
CA THR A 182 30.09 11.96 10.73
C THR A 182 29.26 10.74 10.35
N LYS A 183 29.17 10.44 9.05
CA LYS A 183 28.36 9.33 8.54
C LYS A 183 29.24 8.22 7.97
N HIS A 184 28.75 6.99 8.03
CA HIS A 184 29.42 5.85 7.45
C HIS A 184 29.22 5.82 5.93
N LYS A 185 30.33 5.87 5.18
CA LYS A 185 30.31 5.73 3.72
C LYS A 185 29.99 4.30 3.33
N VAL A 186 28.97 4.11 2.49
CA VAL A 186 28.53 2.79 2.00
C VAL A 186 29.13 2.52 0.62
N ALA A 187 29.00 3.45 -0.32
CA ALA A 187 29.43 3.26 -1.70
C ALA A 187 29.84 4.59 -2.36
N SER A 188 30.55 4.47 -3.49
CA SER A 188 30.79 5.58 -4.42
C SER A 188 30.43 5.08 -5.81
N ILE A 189 29.39 5.64 -6.41
CA ILE A 189 28.84 5.19 -7.69
C ILE A 189 28.59 6.41 -8.57
N GLY A 190 29.16 6.41 -9.76
CA GLY A 190 29.13 7.57 -10.65
C GLY A 190 29.69 8.80 -9.96
N ARG A 191 28.97 9.90 -10.01
CA ARG A 191 29.35 11.17 -9.36
C ARG A 191 28.72 11.34 -7.97
N HIS A 192 28.28 10.26 -7.33
CA HIS A 192 27.69 10.30 -5.99
C HIS A 192 28.42 9.43 -4.98
N ILE A 193 28.45 9.88 -3.74
CA ILE A 193 28.93 9.14 -2.57
C ILE A 193 27.74 8.93 -1.64
N PHE A 194 27.51 7.67 -1.24
CA PHE A 194 26.35 7.23 -0.46
C PHE A 194 26.74 6.92 0.98
N TYR A 195 25.85 7.25 1.93
CA TYR A 195 26.11 7.15 3.37
C TYR A 195 24.88 6.66 4.14
N LYS A 196 25.12 6.00 5.27
CA LYS A 196 24.10 5.63 6.26
C LYS A 196 24.32 6.31 7.61
#